data_f39d0845cdd597049bff20ae539dfcff
#
_entry.id   f39d0845cdd597049bff20ae539dfcff
#
_cell.length_a   1.000
_cell.length_b   1.000
_cell.length_c   1.000
_cell.angle_alpha   90.00
_cell.angle_beta   90.00
_cell.angle_gamma   90.00
#
_symmetry.space_group_name_H-M   'P 1'
#
loop_
_entity.id
_entity.type
_entity.pdbx_description
1 polymer ?
#
loop_
_entity_poly.entity_id
_entity_poly.type
_entity_poly.pdbx_seq_one_letter_code
_entity_poly.pdbx_strand_id
1 'polypeptide(L)'
;PPHLSQLPFKGDIVVGNDVWLGRNSVVLPGSRIGDGAIVAAHSVVSGVVEPYTLVGGNPARKIRRRFDEELTQLLLAARWWDADPEELLHWIPILCSPDLEALRAELRRKVSIQRPATE
;
A
#
# COMPACT_ATOMS: atom_id res chain seq x y z
N PRO A 1 40.23 -1.50 5.78
CA PRO A 1 38.81 -1.27 5.59
C PRO A 1 37.98 -2.46 6.03
N PRO A 2 36.80 -2.27 6.54
CA PRO A 2 35.97 -3.38 6.93
C PRO A 2 35.59 -4.25 5.73
N HIS A 3 35.49 -5.52 5.97
CA HIS A 3 35.00 -6.44 4.94
C HIS A 3 33.55 -6.13 4.62
N LEU A 4 33.12 -6.33 3.36
CA LEU A 4 31.74 -6.02 2.95
C LEU A 4 30.69 -6.68 3.83
N SER A 5 30.96 -7.91 4.30
CA SER A 5 30.03 -8.62 5.18
C SER A 5 29.91 -7.99 6.58
N GLN A 6 30.79 -7.06 6.93
CA GLN A 6 30.78 -6.38 8.22
C GLN A 6 30.11 -5.01 8.14
N LEU A 7 29.72 -4.55 6.95
CA LEU A 7 29.01 -3.29 6.80
C LEU A 7 27.58 -3.42 7.34
N PRO A 8 27.07 -2.35 7.96
CA PRO A 8 25.70 -2.37 8.42
C PRO A 8 24.74 -2.53 7.23
N PHE A 9 24.11 -3.67 7.16
CA PHE A 9 23.19 -4.00 6.07
C PHE A 9 21.76 -3.95 6.60
N LYS A 10 20.96 -3.05 6.06
CA LYS A 10 19.60 -2.83 6.55
C LYS A 10 18.57 -3.82 6.00
N GLY A 11 19.01 -4.71 5.12
CA GLY A 11 18.14 -5.75 4.57
C GLY A 11 17.48 -5.36 3.28
N ASP A 12 16.57 -6.23 2.84
CA ASP A 12 15.87 -6.08 1.59
C ASP A 12 14.83 -4.97 1.63
N ILE A 13 14.55 -4.41 0.47
CA ILE A 13 13.42 -3.51 0.27
C ILE A 13 12.19 -4.38 0.06
N VAL A 14 11.12 -4.10 0.79
CA VAL A 14 9.84 -4.79 0.63
C VAL A 14 8.80 -3.78 0.17
N VAL A 15 8.21 -4.02 -0.99
CA VAL A 15 7.16 -3.17 -1.54
C VAL A 15 5.88 -3.98 -1.61
N GLY A 16 4.83 -3.45 -1.02
CA GLY A 16 3.52 -4.10 -1.01
C GLY A 16 2.80 -4.03 -2.36
N ASN A 17 1.52 -4.26 -2.32
CA ASN A 17 0.65 -4.28 -3.50
C ASN A 17 0.08 -2.89 -3.77
N ASP A 18 -0.23 -2.61 -5.05
CA ASP A 18 -0.86 -1.35 -5.45
C ASP A 18 -0.11 -0.10 -4.99
N VAL A 19 1.21 -0.17 -5.00
CA VAL A 19 2.07 0.94 -4.61
C VAL A 19 2.39 1.79 -5.84
N TRP A 20 2.30 3.09 -5.69
CA TRP A 20 2.73 4.04 -6.72
C TRP A 20 4.05 4.67 -6.31
N LEU A 21 5.09 4.45 -7.11
CA LEU A 21 6.39 5.09 -6.91
C LEU A 21 6.53 6.22 -7.92
N GLY A 22 6.55 7.44 -7.42
CA GLY A 22 6.69 8.63 -8.26
C GLY A 22 8.03 8.67 -8.98
N ARG A 23 8.09 9.45 -10.05
CA ARG A 23 9.27 9.58 -10.90
C ARG A 23 10.50 10.00 -10.10
N ASN A 24 11.62 9.33 -10.35
CA ASN A 24 12.91 9.61 -9.72
C ASN A 24 12.88 9.50 -8.20
N SER A 25 11.96 8.72 -7.65
CA SER A 25 12.01 8.39 -6.23
C SER A 25 13.10 7.37 -5.97
N VAL A 26 13.67 7.43 -4.78
CA VAL A 26 14.71 6.51 -4.33
C VAL A 26 14.21 5.80 -3.08
N VAL A 27 14.38 4.49 -3.05
CA VAL A 27 14.01 3.67 -1.90
C VAL A 27 15.27 3.06 -1.32
N LEU A 28 15.59 3.39 -0.09
CA LEU A 28 16.82 2.94 0.55
C LEU A 28 16.69 1.52 1.11
N PRO A 29 17.82 0.80 1.24
CA PRO A 29 17.80 -0.58 1.77
C PRO A 29 17.09 -0.69 3.12
N GLY A 30 16.36 -1.79 3.32
CA GLY A 30 15.62 -2.05 4.53
C GLY A 30 14.28 -1.34 4.63
N SER A 31 13.91 -0.55 3.62
CA SER A 31 12.61 0.12 3.60
C SER A 31 11.47 -0.87 3.37
N ARG A 32 10.31 -0.56 3.97
CA ARG A 32 9.09 -1.33 3.79
C ARG A 32 7.98 -0.38 3.40
N ILE A 33 7.42 -0.60 2.21
CA ILE A 33 6.36 0.25 1.69
C ILE A 33 5.06 -0.55 1.70
N GLY A 34 4.10 -0.09 2.48
CA GLY A 34 2.83 -0.79 2.67
C GLY A 34 1.92 -0.72 1.45
N ASP A 35 0.95 -1.63 1.43
CA ASP A 35 -0.01 -1.73 0.34
C ASP A 35 -0.69 -0.39 0.09
N GLY A 36 -0.86 -0.04 -1.17
CA GLY A 36 -1.59 1.16 -1.56
C GLY A 36 -0.90 2.49 -1.28
N ALA A 37 0.35 2.47 -0.81
CA ALA A 37 1.09 3.69 -0.53
C ALA A 37 1.46 4.43 -1.82
N ILE A 38 1.62 5.73 -1.71
CA ILE A 38 2.07 6.59 -2.81
C ILE A 38 3.32 7.33 -2.36
N VAL A 39 4.37 7.22 -3.13
CA VAL A 39 5.62 7.96 -2.92
C VAL A 39 5.68 9.08 -3.97
N ALA A 40 5.72 10.32 -3.51
CA ALA A 40 5.78 11.47 -4.41
C ALA A 40 7.09 11.47 -5.21
N ALA A 41 7.06 12.10 -6.39
CA ALA A 41 8.24 12.21 -7.25
C ALA A 41 9.41 12.83 -6.50
N HIS A 42 10.62 12.38 -6.83
CA HIS A 42 11.90 12.88 -6.30
C HIS A 42 12.05 12.70 -4.78
N SER A 43 11.31 11.77 -4.19
CA SER A 43 11.39 11.48 -2.76
C SER A 43 12.47 10.45 -2.47
N VAL A 44 13.00 10.49 -1.25
CA VAL A 44 13.94 9.48 -0.76
C VAL A 44 13.33 8.80 0.45
N VAL A 45 12.93 7.54 0.25
CA VAL A 45 12.25 6.75 1.28
C VAL A 45 13.26 5.97 2.11
N SER A 46 13.16 6.09 3.42
CA SER A 46 13.93 5.31 4.37
C SER A 46 13.01 4.87 5.51
N GLY A 47 12.97 3.57 5.79
CA GLY A 47 12.15 3.02 6.85
C GLY A 47 10.77 2.55 6.38
N VAL A 48 9.78 2.69 7.24
CA VAL A 48 8.44 2.16 6.99
C VAL A 48 7.50 3.22 6.46
N VAL A 49 6.84 2.91 5.35
CA VAL A 49 5.71 3.69 4.84
C VAL A 49 4.44 2.89 5.13
N GLU A 50 3.54 3.47 5.89
CA GLU A 50 2.28 2.84 6.28
C GLU A 50 1.39 2.60 5.06
N PRO A 51 0.52 1.57 5.10
CA PRO A 51 -0.42 1.34 4.00
C PRO A 51 -1.30 2.56 3.70
N TYR A 52 -1.63 2.73 2.44
CA TYR A 52 -2.53 3.78 1.94
C TYR A 52 -2.17 5.17 2.43
N THR A 53 -0.87 5.44 2.48
CA THR A 53 -0.31 6.72 2.92
C THR A 53 0.47 7.36 1.79
N LEU A 54 0.33 8.67 1.66
CA LEU A 54 1.12 9.48 0.74
C LEU A 54 2.32 10.04 1.50
N VAL A 55 3.51 9.76 1.02
CA VAL A 55 4.76 10.31 1.56
C VAL A 55 5.51 11.10 0.51
N GLY A 56 6.35 12.03 0.93
CA GLY A 56 7.16 12.80 0.01
C GLY A 56 8.30 13.53 0.70
N GLY A 57 9.26 13.94 -0.09
CA GLY A 57 10.43 14.69 0.36
C GLY A 57 11.69 13.86 0.53
N ASN A 58 12.74 14.51 1.02
CA ASN A 58 14.03 13.87 1.30
C ASN A 58 14.55 14.34 2.67
N PRO A 59 14.49 13.52 3.72
CA PRO A 59 13.88 12.19 3.78
C PRO A 59 12.35 12.29 3.65
N ALA A 60 11.76 11.27 3.06
CA ALA A 60 10.31 11.25 2.84
C ALA A 60 9.57 11.26 4.18
N ARG A 61 8.53 12.07 4.25
CA ARG A 61 7.67 12.20 5.42
C ARG A 61 6.22 12.03 5.00
N LYS A 62 5.39 11.61 5.94
CA LYS A 62 3.96 11.49 5.70
C LYS A 62 3.37 12.85 5.33
N ILE A 63 2.68 12.89 4.19
CA ILE A 63 1.92 14.06 3.74
C ILE A 63 0.49 13.92 4.24
N ARG A 64 -0.15 12.78 3.94
CA ARG A 64 -1.50 12.49 4.42
C ARG A 64 -1.82 11.00 4.21
N ARG A 65 -2.87 10.54 4.86
CA ARG A 65 -3.48 9.25 4.55
C ARG A 65 -4.38 9.41 3.34
N ARG A 66 -4.46 8.38 2.51
CA ARG A 66 -5.37 8.39 1.35
C ARG A 66 -6.83 8.27 1.77
N PHE A 67 -7.09 7.48 2.80
CA PHE A 67 -8.43 7.12 3.26
C PHE A 67 -8.48 7.11 4.77
N ASP A 68 -9.70 7.12 5.33
CA ASP A 68 -9.88 6.95 6.77
C ASP A 68 -9.49 5.53 7.23
N GLU A 69 -9.42 5.34 8.53
CA GLU A 69 -8.98 4.07 9.11
C GLU A 69 -9.88 2.90 8.69
N GLU A 70 -11.19 3.07 8.72
CA GLU A 70 -12.12 2.00 8.36
C GLU A 70 -11.90 1.57 6.91
N LEU A 71 -11.86 2.51 5.99
CA LEU A 71 -11.70 2.20 4.58
C LEU A 71 -10.34 1.57 4.31
N THR A 72 -9.29 2.05 4.96
CA THR A 72 -7.95 1.46 4.87
C THR A 72 -7.98 0.00 5.31
N GLN A 73 -8.60 -0.30 6.45
CA GLN A 73 -8.68 -1.68 6.96
C GLN A 73 -9.52 -2.57 6.04
N LEU A 74 -10.58 -2.04 5.47
CA LEU A 74 -11.40 -2.79 4.52
C LEU A 74 -10.63 -3.13 3.25
N LEU A 75 -9.86 -2.18 2.72
CA LEU A 75 -9.02 -2.43 1.53
C LEU A 75 -7.96 -3.48 1.81
N LEU A 76 -7.30 -3.41 2.96
CA LEU A 76 -6.30 -4.39 3.34
C LEU A 76 -6.91 -5.78 3.53
N ALA A 77 -8.07 -5.86 4.16
CA ALA A 77 -8.76 -7.13 4.38
C ALA A 77 -9.31 -7.75 3.09
N ALA A 78 -9.78 -6.92 2.18
CA ALA A 78 -10.37 -7.37 0.92
C ALA A 78 -9.34 -7.99 -0.03
N ARG A 79 -8.08 -7.53 0.01
CA ARG A 79 -7.00 -8.04 -0.86
C ARG A 79 -7.45 -8.16 -2.31
N TRP A 80 -8.03 -7.10 -2.86
CA TRP A 80 -8.64 -7.12 -4.19
C TRP A 80 -7.66 -7.54 -5.30
N TRP A 81 -6.36 -7.32 -5.09
CA TRP A 81 -5.32 -7.71 -6.04
C TRP A 81 -5.14 -9.24 -6.15
N ASP A 82 -5.67 -10.01 -5.19
CA ASP A 82 -5.64 -11.48 -5.25
C ASP A 82 -6.85 -12.06 -6.01
N ALA A 83 -7.78 -11.21 -6.45
CA ALA A 83 -8.96 -11.64 -7.17
C ALA A 83 -8.59 -12.21 -8.54
N ASP A 84 -9.42 -13.15 -9.04
CA ASP A 84 -9.22 -13.68 -10.38
C ASP A 84 -9.56 -12.60 -11.44
N PRO A 85 -9.19 -12.84 -12.72
CA PRO A 85 -9.40 -11.82 -13.76
C PRO A 85 -10.86 -11.34 -13.92
N GLU A 86 -11.84 -12.21 -13.74
CA GLU A 86 -13.25 -11.83 -13.84
C GLU A 86 -13.64 -10.92 -12.67
N GLU A 87 -13.23 -11.28 -11.47
CA GLU A 87 -13.51 -10.49 -10.29
C GLU A 87 -12.80 -9.13 -10.36
N LEU A 88 -11.57 -9.09 -10.89
CA LEU A 88 -10.86 -7.83 -11.10
C LEU A 88 -11.61 -6.88 -12.01
N LEU A 89 -12.22 -7.41 -13.09
CA LEU A 89 -13.04 -6.59 -13.99
C LEU A 89 -14.22 -5.95 -13.25
N HIS A 90 -14.76 -6.64 -12.26
CA HIS A 90 -15.80 -6.07 -11.39
C HIS A 90 -15.24 -4.96 -10.48
N TRP A 91 -14.04 -5.18 -9.90
CA TRP A 91 -13.47 -4.27 -8.91
C TRP A 91 -12.88 -3.00 -9.50
N ILE A 92 -12.30 -3.06 -10.71
CA ILE A 92 -11.59 -1.91 -11.28
C ILE A 92 -12.48 -0.64 -11.35
N PRO A 93 -13.71 -0.70 -11.89
CA PRO A 93 -14.56 0.50 -11.92
C PRO A 93 -14.90 1.04 -10.53
N ILE A 94 -15.08 0.14 -9.56
CA ILE A 94 -15.42 0.52 -8.19
C ILE A 94 -14.24 1.21 -7.52
N LEU A 95 -13.04 0.64 -7.68
CA LEU A 95 -11.81 1.19 -7.09
C LEU A 95 -11.43 2.53 -7.70
N CYS A 96 -11.73 2.74 -8.97
CA CYS A 96 -11.43 3.99 -9.67
C CYS A 96 -12.51 5.05 -9.52
N SER A 97 -13.63 4.72 -8.88
CA SER A 97 -14.73 5.66 -8.69
C SER A 97 -14.42 6.65 -7.56
N PRO A 98 -14.84 7.93 -7.69
CA PRO A 98 -14.73 8.86 -6.59
C PRO A 98 -15.79 8.65 -5.49
N ASP A 99 -16.73 7.74 -5.71
CA ASP A 99 -17.78 7.43 -4.74
C ASP A 99 -17.26 6.50 -3.65
N LEU A 100 -16.73 7.07 -2.58
CA LEU A 100 -16.16 6.32 -1.48
C LEU A 100 -17.20 5.53 -0.68
N GLU A 101 -18.43 5.99 -0.65
CA GLU A 101 -19.50 5.28 0.06
C GLU A 101 -19.87 3.99 -0.67
N ALA A 102 -19.94 4.02 -2.01
CA ALA A 102 -20.17 2.81 -2.81
C ALA A 102 -19.01 1.84 -2.66
N LEU A 103 -17.79 2.34 -2.67
CA LEU A 103 -16.60 1.51 -2.47
C LEU A 103 -16.64 0.84 -1.09
N ARG A 104 -16.95 1.61 -0.06
CA ARG A 104 -17.03 1.12 1.31
C ARG A 104 -18.06 -0.01 1.45
N ALA A 105 -19.24 0.17 0.86
CA ALA A 105 -20.31 -0.83 0.90
C ALA A 105 -19.88 -2.13 0.22
N GLU A 106 -19.26 -2.05 -0.96
CA GLU A 106 -18.80 -3.22 -1.69
C GLU A 106 -17.67 -3.95 -0.96
N LEU A 107 -16.75 -3.21 -0.35
CA LEU A 107 -15.67 -3.81 0.44
C LEU A 107 -16.20 -4.50 1.68
N ARG A 108 -17.15 -3.90 2.38
CA ARG A 108 -17.78 -4.53 3.55
C ARG A 108 -18.42 -5.87 3.17
N ARG A 109 -19.10 -5.90 2.03
CA ARG A 109 -19.74 -7.12 1.54
C ARG A 109 -18.69 -8.18 1.22
N LYS A 110 -17.61 -7.82 0.50
CA LYS A 110 -16.53 -8.76 0.15
C LYS A 110 -15.86 -9.33 1.40
N VAL A 111 -15.52 -8.49 2.36
CA VAL A 111 -14.85 -8.92 3.60
C VAL A 111 -15.77 -9.83 4.41
N SER A 112 -17.05 -9.52 4.46
CA SER A 112 -18.03 -10.34 5.17
C SER A 112 -18.14 -11.75 4.57
N ILE A 113 -18.12 -11.87 3.24
CA ILE A 113 -18.17 -13.15 2.55
C ILE A 113 -16.88 -13.96 2.77
N GLN A 114 -15.73 -13.30 2.86
CA GLN A 114 -14.43 -13.96 3.06
C GLN A 114 -14.23 -14.50 4.47
N ARG A 115 -15.00 -14.02 5.44
CA ARG A 115 -14.83 -14.47 6.82
C ARG A 115 -15.31 -15.90 6.98
N PRO A 116 -14.54 -16.75 7.69
CA PRO A 116 -15.00 -18.10 8.03
C PRO A 116 -16.28 -18.04 8.86
N ALA A 117 -17.20 -18.95 8.58
CA ALA A 117 -18.48 -19.01 9.29
C ALA A 117 -18.35 -19.36 10.78
N THR A 118 -17.20 -19.90 11.17
CA THR A 118 -16.92 -20.32 12.55
C THR A 118 -16.36 -19.20 13.43
N GLU A 119 -16.16 -18.05 12.87
CA GLU A 119 -15.62 -16.90 13.59
C GLU A 119 -16.70 -16.07 14.35
#